data_f845b1ed3b86627898375324c2a40d6a
#
_entry.id   f845b1ed3b86627898375324c2a40d6a
#
_cell.length_a   1.000
_cell.length_b   1.000
_cell.length_c   1.000
_cell.angle_alpha   90.00
_cell.angle_beta   90.00
_cell.angle_gamma   90.00
#
_symmetry.space_group_name_H-M   'P 1'
#
loop_
_entity.id
_entity.type
_entity.pdbx_description
1 polymer ?
#
loop_
_entity_poly.entity_id
_entity_poly.type
_entity_poly.pdbx_seq_one_letter_code
_entity_poly.pdbx_strand_id
1 'polypeptide(L)'
;MAIESDVLVIGGGLAGLTSALAAAQADIDVRLVTYKQSTLQQASGLVDVLGYRPNGDGPISNPFEAIPSLPVEHPYQTVGVDAVRTALSLFDEVTDYAGSHTDANALIPTHGGTIKPTARYPQSACAGIASDNRPMLLVGFDSITDFDAPLAADHLTSTGVPFDVRGVTIQFPGDLSADAKVTRYAKLLDTNGDVTVSETGGGGHRPARDALADRVKIYLDDETRVGFPAVLGDANAATVRAALGTSLGADVFEVPMGPPSLPGLRLEDQLFDALSDAGGFIESGNPVIDYTDDGSGTVEKVIVERNGAEIPMRAEQYILATGGLVGKGVESNREGVYEPIFGCHVAHDADRYEWFDEAVFGEHSFARFGVDTDTTLRPVDESGNIEFENLRAAGAVLGGYDYAAEKSASGVSIATGYTAGMNAATTVAQTNNVS
;
A
#
# COMPACT_ATOMS: atom_id res chain seq x y z
N MET A 1 22.54 27.86 1.65
CA MET A 1 22.02 27.77 0.26
C MET A 1 20.88 26.78 0.32
N ALA A 2 19.72 27.10 -0.17
CA ALA A 2 18.58 26.17 -0.19
C ALA A 2 18.82 25.12 -1.27
N ILE A 3 18.32 23.91 -1.07
CA ILE A 3 18.20 22.89 -2.12
C ILE A 3 16.96 23.27 -2.93
N GLU A 4 17.05 23.25 -4.24
CA GLU A 4 15.97 23.67 -5.14
C GLU A 4 15.49 22.49 -5.99
N SER A 5 14.20 22.45 -6.29
CA SER A 5 13.55 21.54 -7.24
C SER A 5 12.29 22.22 -7.78
N ASP A 6 11.72 21.72 -8.87
CA ASP A 6 10.44 22.22 -9.38
C ASP A 6 9.27 21.76 -8.50
N VAL A 7 9.27 20.48 -8.13
CA VAL A 7 8.26 19.87 -7.26
C VAL A 7 8.93 19.20 -6.07
N LEU A 8 8.43 19.46 -4.87
CA LEU A 8 8.85 18.79 -3.64
C LEU A 8 7.69 18.03 -3.04
N VAL A 9 7.85 16.70 -2.92
CA VAL A 9 6.86 15.78 -2.35
C VAL A 9 7.26 15.43 -0.93
N ILE A 10 6.34 15.57 0.03
CA ILE A 10 6.55 15.31 1.46
C ILE A 10 5.78 14.04 1.84
N GLY A 11 6.52 12.94 2.04
CA GLY A 11 5.99 11.63 2.39
C GLY A 11 6.27 10.57 1.33
N GLY A 12 6.87 9.46 1.74
CA GLY A 12 7.30 8.34 0.87
C GLY A 12 6.32 7.17 0.85
N GLY A 13 5.04 7.40 1.13
CA GLY A 13 3.97 6.42 0.96
C GLY A 13 3.51 6.29 -0.49
N LEU A 14 2.49 5.45 -0.71
CA LEU A 14 1.97 5.17 -2.06
C LEU A 14 1.53 6.45 -2.80
N ALA A 15 0.87 7.39 -2.11
CA ALA A 15 0.46 8.66 -2.69
C ALA A 15 1.65 9.55 -3.08
N GLY A 16 2.66 9.67 -2.20
CA GLY A 16 3.84 10.48 -2.47
C GLY A 16 4.69 9.92 -3.60
N LEU A 17 4.91 8.60 -3.62
CA LEU A 17 5.64 7.93 -4.72
C LEU A 17 4.91 8.07 -6.05
N THR A 18 3.58 7.90 -6.06
CA THR A 18 2.77 8.10 -7.28
C THR A 18 2.79 9.56 -7.73
N SER A 19 2.73 10.53 -6.79
CA SER A 19 2.82 11.96 -7.12
C SER A 19 4.18 12.32 -7.74
N ALA A 20 5.25 11.86 -7.10
CA ALA A 20 6.60 12.13 -7.55
C ALA A 20 6.85 11.50 -8.93
N LEU A 21 6.42 10.26 -9.13
CA LEU A 21 6.55 9.55 -10.41
C LEU A 21 5.76 10.24 -11.53
N ALA A 22 4.50 10.63 -11.26
CA ALA A 22 3.68 11.33 -12.25
C ALA A 22 4.29 12.65 -12.68
N ALA A 23 4.86 13.43 -11.76
CA ALA A 23 5.53 14.68 -12.08
C ALA A 23 6.87 14.43 -12.79
N ALA A 24 7.69 13.46 -12.38
CA ALA A 24 8.96 13.14 -13.01
C ALA A 24 8.79 12.64 -14.46
N GLN A 25 7.74 11.84 -14.74
CA GLN A 25 7.41 11.42 -16.11
C GLN A 25 6.95 12.57 -17.02
N ALA A 26 6.60 13.73 -16.45
CA ALA A 26 6.30 14.95 -17.18
C ALA A 26 7.56 15.86 -17.37
N ASP A 27 8.77 15.30 -17.23
CA ASP A 27 10.06 16.00 -17.37
C ASP A 27 10.26 17.15 -16.35
N ILE A 28 9.73 17.01 -15.15
CA ILE A 28 9.85 17.98 -14.05
C ILE A 28 10.93 17.51 -13.06
N ASP A 29 11.75 18.43 -12.55
CA ASP A 29 12.71 18.14 -11.46
C ASP A 29 11.97 17.89 -10.13
N VAL A 30 11.98 16.63 -9.69
CA VAL A 30 11.20 16.18 -8.52
C VAL A 30 12.11 15.70 -7.41
N ARG A 31 11.85 16.20 -6.22
CA ARG A 31 12.43 15.69 -4.97
C ARG A 31 11.34 15.14 -4.05
N LEU A 32 11.54 13.93 -3.57
CA LEU A 32 10.68 13.30 -2.55
C LEU A 32 11.46 13.23 -1.24
N VAL A 33 10.87 13.77 -0.16
CA VAL A 33 11.43 13.72 1.19
C VAL A 33 10.58 12.82 2.06
N THR A 34 11.20 11.82 2.71
CA THR A 34 10.51 10.90 3.62
C THR A 34 11.30 10.72 4.90
N TYR A 35 10.60 10.66 6.03
CA TYR A 35 11.23 10.51 7.35
C TYR A 35 11.26 9.07 7.83
N LYS A 36 10.11 8.44 7.89
CA LYS A 36 9.93 7.08 8.44
C LYS A 36 9.89 6.06 7.31
N GLN A 37 10.03 4.81 7.72
CA GLN A 37 9.65 3.70 6.84
C GLN A 37 8.20 3.90 6.39
N SER A 38 7.98 3.75 5.11
CA SER A 38 6.66 3.88 4.50
C SER A 38 5.67 2.87 5.08
N THR A 39 4.40 3.27 5.17
CA THR A 39 3.32 2.33 5.49
C THR A 39 3.17 1.22 4.46
N LEU A 40 3.76 1.35 3.25
CA LEU A 40 3.83 0.29 2.25
C LEU A 40 4.50 -0.97 2.79
N GLN A 41 5.59 -0.85 3.54
CA GLN A 41 6.30 -1.98 4.15
C GLN A 41 5.43 -2.77 5.14
N GLN A 42 4.33 -2.19 5.58
CA GLN A 42 3.35 -2.79 6.48
C GLN A 42 2.07 -3.24 5.75
N ALA A 43 1.91 -2.86 4.49
CA ALA A 43 0.74 -3.17 3.69
C ALA A 43 0.83 -4.60 3.12
N SER A 44 -0.32 -5.23 2.92
CA SER A 44 -0.40 -6.59 2.36
C SER A 44 0.05 -6.71 0.90
N GLY A 45 0.36 -5.60 0.25
CA GLY A 45 0.63 -5.54 -1.18
C GLY A 45 -0.62 -5.56 -2.07
N LEU A 46 -1.81 -5.67 -1.50
CA LEU A 46 -3.05 -5.59 -2.26
C LEU A 46 -3.44 -4.14 -2.52
N VAL A 47 -3.84 -3.82 -3.74
CA VAL A 47 -4.26 -2.48 -4.16
C VAL A 47 -5.78 -2.46 -4.36
N ASP A 48 -6.46 -1.93 -3.37
CA ASP A 48 -7.91 -1.79 -3.37
C ASP A 48 -8.30 -0.44 -3.98
N VAL A 49 -9.24 -0.43 -4.91
CA VAL A 49 -9.85 0.83 -5.40
C VAL A 49 -11.09 1.16 -4.57
N LEU A 50 -12.06 0.27 -4.56
CA LEU A 50 -13.26 0.38 -3.72
C LEU A 50 -13.85 -1.01 -3.54
N GLY A 51 -13.80 -1.53 -2.34
CA GLY A 51 -14.31 -2.86 -2.01
C GLY A 51 -15.72 -2.87 -1.50
N TYR A 52 -16.12 -1.82 -0.77
CA TYR A 52 -17.43 -1.67 -0.16
C TYR A 52 -17.90 -0.21 -0.28
N ARG A 53 -19.20 -0.01 -0.26
CA ARG A 53 -19.78 1.33 -0.17
C ARG A 53 -19.62 1.87 1.26
N PRO A 54 -19.70 3.20 1.46
CA PRO A 54 -19.63 3.80 2.81
C PRO A 54 -20.69 3.27 3.80
N ASN A 55 -21.82 2.77 3.31
CA ASN A 55 -22.87 2.15 4.12
C ASN A 55 -22.63 0.65 4.38
N GLY A 56 -21.49 0.10 3.98
CA GLY A 56 -21.12 -1.31 4.15
C GLY A 56 -21.63 -2.26 3.07
N ASP A 57 -22.39 -1.79 2.09
CA ASP A 57 -22.86 -2.63 0.98
C ASP A 57 -21.69 -3.12 0.12
N GLY A 58 -21.66 -4.43 -0.14
CA GLY A 58 -20.62 -5.05 -0.94
C GLY A 58 -20.50 -6.57 -0.72
N PRO A 59 -19.45 -7.21 -1.19
CA PRO A 59 -18.33 -6.61 -1.93
C PRO A 59 -18.72 -6.07 -3.31
N ILE A 60 -18.13 -4.93 -3.68
CA ILE A 60 -18.36 -4.28 -4.97
C ILE A 60 -17.65 -5.07 -6.06
N SER A 61 -18.42 -5.45 -7.11
CA SER A 61 -17.85 -6.17 -8.25
C SER A 61 -17.03 -5.24 -9.16
N ASN A 62 -17.59 -4.09 -9.56
CA ASN A 62 -16.92 -3.10 -10.40
C ASN A 62 -16.77 -1.77 -9.63
N PRO A 63 -15.57 -1.44 -9.13
CA PRO A 63 -15.36 -0.20 -8.37
C PRO A 63 -15.59 1.06 -9.21
N PHE A 64 -15.27 1.03 -10.51
CA PHE A 64 -15.38 2.20 -11.38
C PHE A 64 -16.84 2.61 -11.67
N GLU A 65 -17.74 1.64 -11.68
CA GLU A 65 -19.19 1.92 -11.76
C GLU A 65 -19.77 2.44 -10.44
N ALA A 66 -19.16 2.11 -9.33
CA ALA A 66 -19.62 2.52 -8.01
C ALA A 66 -19.13 3.92 -7.61
N ILE A 67 -17.91 4.32 -8.01
CA ILE A 67 -17.30 5.62 -7.69
C ILE A 67 -18.23 6.81 -7.95
N PRO A 68 -18.94 6.96 -9.09
CA PRO A 68 -19.81 8.13 -9.32
C PRO A 68 -20.96 8.29 -8.33
N SER A 69 -21.26 7.27 -7.54
CA SER A 69 -22.34 7.31 -6.54
C SER A 69 -21.87 7.55 -5.10
N LEU A 70 -20.57 7.78 -4.90
CA LEU A 70 -20.00 8.11 -3.59
C LEU A 70 -20.42 9.52 -3.13
N PRO A 71 -20.36 9.80 -1.81
CA PRO A 71 -20.57 11.15 -1.27
C PRO A 71 -19.67 12.20 -1.95
N VAL A 72 -20.13 13.45 -2.00
CA VAL A 72 -19.39 14.53 -2.67
C VAL A 72 -18.04 14.83 -2.02
N GLU A 73 -17.93 14.58 -0.71
CA GLU A 73 -16.73 14.78 0.09
C GLU A 73 -15.65 13.71 -0.18
N HIS A 74 -16.02 12.60 -0.82
CA HIS A 74 -15.09 11.52 -1.06
C HIS A 74 -14.02 11.93 -2.07
N PRO A 75 -12.71 11.66 -1.82
CA PRO A 75 -11.61 12.07 -2.70
C PRO A 75 -11.76 11.62 -4.17
N TYR A 76 -12.43 10.51 -4.43
CA TYR A 76 -12.73 10.07 -5.80
C TYR A 76 -13.71 11.00 -6.53
N GLN A 77 -14.58 11.71 -5.83
CA GLN A 77 -15.46 12.71 -6.47
C GLN A 77 -14.63 13.93 -6.89
N THR A 78 -13.62 14.29 -6.10
CA THR A 78 -12.70 15.39 -6.42
C THR A 78 -11.90 15.11 -7.69
N VAL A 79 -11.32 13.91 -7.82
CA VAL A 79 -10.44 13.58 -8.96
C VAL A 79 -11.19 12.98 -10.16
N GLY A 80 -12.32 12.35 -9.94
CA GLY A 80 -13.14 11.69 -10.97
C GLY A 80 -12.61 10.30 -11.38
N VAL A 81 -13.52 9.46 -11.92
CA VAL A 81 -13.23 8.07 -12.27
C VAL A 81 -12.17 7.92 -13.37
N ASP A 82 -12.09 8.86 -14.29
CA ASP A 82 -11.10 8.83 -15.39
C ASP A 82 -9.67 9.02 -14.84
N ALA A 83 -9.50 9.90 -13.85
CA ALA A 83 -8.22 10.06 -13.18
C ALA A 83 -7.82 8.78 -12.41
N VAL A 84 -8.78 8.10 -11.77
CA VAL A 84 -8.53 6.81 -11.10
C VAL A 84 -8.01 5.78 -12.10
N ARG A 85 -8.64 5.67 -13.28
CA ARG A 85 -8.20 4.75 -14.35
C ARG A 85 -6.81 5.08 -14.88
N THR A 86 -6.56 6.37 -15.15
CA THR A 86 -5.24 6.82 -15.65
C THR A 86 -4.15 6.58 -14.63
N ALA A 87 -4.41 6.86 -13.36
CA ALA A 87 -3.48 6.61 -12.27
C ALA A 87 -3.14 5.12 -12.10
N LEU A 88 -4.14 4.24 -12.23
CA LEU A 88 -3.91 2.79 -12.23
C LEU A 88 -3.13 2.33 -13.46
N SER A 89 -3.29 2.97 -14.62
CA SER A 89 -2.47 2.65 -15.80
C SER A 89 -1.00 2.97 -15.55
N LEU A 90 -0.70 4.13 -14.95
CA LEU A 90 0.67 4.46 -14.53
C LEU A 90 1.21 3.42 -13.53
N PHE A 91 0.42 3.01 -12.55
CA PHE A 91 0.80 1.97 -11.60
C PHE A 91 1.10 0.62 -12.30
N ASP A 92 0.24 0.21 -13.23
CA ASP A 92 0.38 -1.04 -14.00
C ASP A 92 1.63 -1.04 -14.90
N GLU A 93 2.09 0.13 -15.39
CA GLU A 93 3.29 0.27 -16.21
C GLU A 93 4.59 0.04 -15.42
N VAL A 94 4.58 0.35 -14.12
CA VAL A 94 5.80 0.35 -13.30
C VAL A 94 5.85 -0.76 -12.26
N THR A 95 4.80 -1.57 -12.15
CA THR A 95 4.72 -2.67 -11.19
C THR A 95 4.38 -4.00 -11.85
N ASP A 96 4.83 -5.10 -11.25
CA ASP A 96 4.46 -6.46 -11.68
C ASP A 96 3.18 -6.92 -10.94
N TYR A 97 2.05 -6.28 -11.29
CA TYR A 97 0.76 -6.57 -10.69
C TYR A 97 -0.22 -7.17 -11.69
N ALA A 98 -1.10 -8.05 -11.19
CA ALA A 98 -2.23 -8.58 -11.94
C ALA A 98 -3.49 -7.76 -11.68
N GLY A 99 -4.53 -7.98 -12.51
CA GLY A 99 -5.85 -7.35 -12.36
C GLY A 99 -6.14 -6.26 -13.41
N SER A 100 -5.15 -5.79 -14.19
CA SER A 100 -5.33 -4.75 -15.21
C SER A 100 -6.22 -5.15 -16.41
N HIS A 101 -6.45 -6.44 -16.59
CA HIS A 101 -7.24 -6.98 -17.71
C HIS A 101 -8.77 -6.85 -17.52
N THR A 102 -9.22 -6.39 -16.37
CA THR A 102 -10.64 -6.29 -16.02
C THR A 102 -10.93 -5.12 -15.09
N ASP A 103 -12.16 -4.60 -15.14
CA ASP A 103 -12.68 -3.61 -14.19
C ASP A 103 -13.25 -4.26 -12.91
N ALA A 104 -13.34 -5.59 -12.87
CA ALA A 104 -13.88 -6.29 -11.72
C ALA A 104 -12.82 -6.46 -10.61
N ASN A 105 -13.23 -6.26 -9.37
CA ASN A 105 -12.43 -6.66 -8.22
C ASN A 105 -12.22 -8.17 -8.21
N ALA A 106 -10.98 -8.60 -8.05
CA ALA A 106 -10.65 -9.96 -7.66
C ALA A 106 -10.99 -10.17 -6.18
N LEU A 107 -11.32 -11.40 -5.81
CA LEU A 107 -11.57 -11.79 -4.43
C LEU A 107 -10.34 -12.57 -3.93
N ILE A 108 -9.53 -11.94 -3.09
CA ILE A 108 -8.25 -12.48 -2.63
C ILE A 108 -8.39 -13.01 -1.20
N PRO A 109 -8.14 -14.31 -0.94
CA PRO A 109 -8.02 -14.85 0.40
C PRO A 109 -6.84 -14.23 1.16
N THR A 110 -7.06 -13.88 2.42
CA THR A 110 -6.05 -13.30 3.31
C THR A 110 -5.57 -14.32 4.35
N HIS A 111 -4.50 -14.01 5.07
CA HIS A 111 -3.96 -14.85 6.13
C HIS A 111 -4.95 -15.15 7.27
N GLY A 112 -5.95 -14.31 7.47
CA GLY A 112 -7.02 -14.56 8.45
C GLY A 112 -8.18 -15.41 7.92
N GLY A 113 -8.10 -15.90 6.68
CA GLY A 113 -9.19 -16.66 6.03
C GLY A 113 -10.38 -15.80 5.62
N THR A 114 -10.22 -14.48 5.55
CA THR A 114 -11.22 -13.57 4.97
C THR A 114 -10.94 -13.36 3.49
N ILE A 115 -11.96 -12.89 2.76
CA ILE A 115 -11.84 -12.58 1.34
C ILE A 115 -11.87 -11.07 1.17
N LYS A 116 -10.86 -10.53 0.47
CA LYS A 116 -10.73 -9.10 0.25
C LYS A 116 -10.96 -8.76 -1.22
N PRO A 117 -11.93 -7.89 -1.54
CA PRO A 117 -12.10 -7.36 -2.89
C PRO A 117 -10.92 -6.43 -3.21
N THR A 118 -10.26 -6.66 -4.34
CA THR A 118 -8.97 -6.04 -4.69
C THR A 118 -8.89 -5.81 -6.19
N ALA A 119 -8.51 -4.60 -6.62
CA ALA A 119 -8.43 -4.25 -8.03
C ALA A 119 -7.09 -4.65 -8.67
N ARG A 120 -5.98 -4.53 -7.93
CA ARG A 120 -4.65 -4.98 -8.36
C ARG A 120 -3.98 -5.78 -7.25
N TYR A 121 -3.30 -6.84 -7.59
CA TYR A 121 -2.66 -7.75 -6.63
C TYR A 121 -1.35 -8.31 -7.19
N PRO A 122 -0.36 -8.63 -6.32
CA PRO A 122 0.91 -9.19 -6.77
C PRO A 122 0.72 -10.44 -7.61
N GLN A 123 1.54 -10.65 -8.63
CA GLN A 123 1.56 -11.89 -9.43
C GLN A 123 1.72 -13.13 -8.55
N SER A 124 2.34 -12.99 -7.38
CA SER A 124 2.51 -14.09 -6.44
C SER A 124 1.19 -14.56 -5.81
N ALA A 125 0.14 -13.76 -5.82
CA ALA A 125 -1.18 -14.13 -5.27
C ALA A 125 -2.15 -14.71 -6.33
N CYS A 126 -1.81 -14.64 -7.63
CA CYS A 126 -2.73 -14.96 -8.73
C CYS A 126 -3.42 -16.32 -8.63
N ALA A 127 -2.68 -17.38 -8.30
CA ALA A 127 -3.27 -18.72 -8.21
C ALA A 127 -4.15 -18.92 -6.96
N GLY A 128 -4.17 -17.94 -6.04
CA GLY A 128 -4.98 -17.97 -4.82
C GLY A 128 -6.37 -17.34 -4.94
N ILE A 129 -6.74 -16.75 -6.09
CA ILE A 129 -8.02 -16.04 -6.23
C ILE A 129 -9.22 -16.95 -5.98
N ALA A 130 -10.24 -16.40 -5.29
CA ALA A 130 -11.41 -17.17 -4.88
C ALA A 130 -12.39 -17.50 -6.02
N SER A 131 -12.22 -16.89 -7.20
CA SER A 131 -12.98 -17.25 -8.41
C SER A 131 -12.47 -18.52 -9.11
N ASP A 132 -11.28 -19.01 -8.76
CA ASP A 132 -10.75 -20.29 -9.19
C ASP A 132 -11.33 -21.40 -8.30
N ASN A 133 -12.06 -22.35 -8.89
CA ASN A 133 -12.77 -23.38 -8.16
C ASN A 133 -11.96 -24.67 -7.92
N ARG A 134 -10.67 -24.68 -8.25
CA ARG A 134 -9.79 -25.83 -8.00
C ARG A 134 -9.50 -25.98 -6.50
N PRO A 135 -9.35 -27.23 -6.00
CA PRO A 135 -8.99 -27.47 -4.61
C PRO A 135 -7.68 -26.78 -4.20
N MET A 136 -7.58 -26.37 -2.94
CA MET A 136 -6.49 -25.57 -2.41
C MET A 136 -5.94 -26.18 -1.11
N LEU A 137 -4.61 -26.29 -1.01
CA LEU A 137 -3.91 -26.55 0.24
C LEU A 137 -3.24 -25.26 0.74
N LEU A 138 -3.57 -24.82 1.95
CA LEU A 138 -2.84 -23.77 2.65
C LEU A 138 -1.76 -24.39 3.54
N VAL A 139 -0.53 -23.89 3.44
CA VAL A 139 0.63 -24.38 4.19
C VAL A 139 1.13 -23.26 5.10
N GLY A 140 0.94 -23.43 6.40
CA GLY A 140 1.54 -22.56 7.42
C GLY A 140 2.87 -23.12 7.93
N PHE A 141 3.66 -22.29 8.58
CA PHE A 141 4.90 -22.68 9.24
C PHE A 141 4.79 -22.45 10.76
N ASP A 142 5.21 -23.43 11.55
CA ASP A 142 5.22 -23.35 13.02
C ASP A 142 6.03 -22.15 13.55
N SER A 143 6.99 -21.69 12.76
CA SER A 143 7.83 -20.53 13.05
C SER A 143 7.23 -19.18 12.57
N ILE A 144 6.08 -19.17 11.88
CA ILE A 144 5.34 -17.97 11.48
C ILE A 144 3.96 -18.01 12.14
N THR A 145 3.87 -17.43 13.32
CA THR A 145 2.65 -17.49 14.15
C THR A 145 1.49 -16.64 13.62
N ASP A 146 1.78 -15.69 12.73
CA ASP A 146 0.78 -14.77 12.17
C ASP A 146 -0.06 -15.42 11.04
N PHE A 147 0.24 -16.66 10.67
CA PHE A 147 -0.53 -17.43 9.69
C PHE A 147 -0.85 -18.83 10.20
N ASP A 148 -2.03 -19.01 10.74
CA ASP A 148 -2.61 -20.30 11.07
C ASP A 148 -3.36 -20.87 9.84
N ALA A 149 -2.69 -21.69 9.04
CA ALA A 149 -3.26 -22.20 7.81
C ALA A 149 -4.50 -23.09 8.02
N PRO A 150 -4.57 -24.00 9.02
CA PRO A 150 -5.80 -24.69 9.37
C PRO A 150 -6.96 -23.76 9.69
N LEU A 151 -6.77 -22.77 10.55
CA LEU A 151 -7.80 -21.81 10.91
C LEU A 151 -8.25 -20.97 9.71
N ALA A 152 -7.31 -20.52 8.87
CA ALA A 152 -7.63 -19.78 7.66
C ALA A 152 -8.45 -20.63 6.66
N ALA A 153 -8.15 -21.91 6.52
CA ALA A 153 -8.92 -22.83 5.69
C ALA A 153 -10.35 -23.04 6.22
N ASP A 154 -10.53 -23.20 7.54
CA ASP A 154 -11.84 -23.32 8.18
C ASP A 154 -12.68 -22.04 7.99
N HIS A 155 -12.06 -20.86 8.11
CA HIS A 155 -12.72 -19.58 7.85
C HIS A 155 -13.15 -19.43 6.38
N LEU A 156 -12.29 -19.75 5.42
CA LEU A 156 -12.63 -19.74 4.01
C LEU A 156 -13.79 -20.67 3.69
N THR A 157 -13.78 -21.90 4.24
CA THR A 157 -14.90 -22.84 4.11
C THR A 157 -16.19 -22.22 4.65
N SER A 158 -16.12 -21.57 5.81
CA SER A 158 -17.28 -20.92 6.43
C SER A 158 -17.83 -19.74 5.63
N THR A 159 -17.00 -19.06 4.83
CA THR A 159 -17.45 -17.98 3.93
C THR A 159 -18.13 -18.49 2.67
N GLY A 160 -18.12 -19.81 2.42
CA GLY A 160 -18.81 -20.44 1.30
C GLY A 160 -18.07 -20.32 -0.04
N VAL A 161 -16.73 -20.35 -0.02
CA VAL A 161 -15.93 -20.42 -1.27
C VAL A 161 -16.32 -21.63 -2.12
N PRO A 162 -16.24 -21.55 -3.47
CA PRO A 162 -16.72 -22.59 -4.37
C PRO A 162 -15.72 -23.76 -4.57
N PHE A 163 -14.76 -23.95 -3.67
CA PHE A 163 -13.72 -24.97 -3.75
C PHE A 163 -13.44 -25.58 -2.37
N ASP A 164 -12.89 -26.78 -2.36
CA ASP A 164 -12.39 -27.41 -1.15
C ASP A 164 -11.06 -26.78 -0.76
N VAL A 165 -10.91 -26.43 0.54
CA VAL A 165 -9.70 -25.87 1.09
C VAL A 165 -9.32 -26.60 2.38
N ARG A 166 -8.05 -27.00 2.46
CA ARG A 166 -7.44 -27.58 3.66
C ARG A 166 -6.25 -26.77 4.10
N GLY A 167 -5.97 -26.79 5.38
CA GLY A 167 -4.80 -26.12 5.96
C GLY A 167 -3.92 -27.10 6.72
N VAL A 168 -2.61 -26.94 6.60
CA VAL A 168 -1.62 -27.71 7.37
C VAL A 168 -0.56 -26.77 7.92
N THR A 169 -0.07 -27.05 9.11
CA THR A 169 1.10 -26.37 9.68
C THR A 169 2.28 -27.34 9.69
N ILE A 170 3.40 -26.93 9.09
CA ILE A 170 4.61 -27.73 9.01
C ILE A 170 5.79 -26.97 9.61
N GLN A 171 6.83 -27.70 10.00
CA GLN A 171 8.10 -27.08 10.32
C GLN A 171 8.77 -26.59 9.02
N PHE A 172 9.18 -25.29 8.97
CA PHE A 172 9.98 -24.80 7.86
C PHE A 172 11.34 -25.55 7.81
N PRO A 173 11.83 -25.94 6.61
CA PRO A 173 13.13 -26.63 6.53
C PRO A 173 14.27 -25.72 6.98
N GLY A 174 15.21 -26.26 7.79
CA GLY A 174 16.31 -25.53 8.41
C GLY A 174 15.98 -25.02 9.82
N ASP A 175 17.00 -24.45 10.47
CA ASP A 175 16.92 -23.96 11.85
C ASP A 175 16.50 -22.50 11.91
N LEU A 176 15.28 -22.19 11.47
CA LEU A 176 14.70 -20.86 11.63
C LEU A 176 13.89 -20.81 12.94
N SER A 177 14.22 -19.82 13.77
CA SER A 177 13.51 -19.55 15.02
C SER A 177 12.20 -18.78 14.77
N ALA A 178 11.26 -18.87 15.70
CA ALA A 178 9.96 -18.20 15.60
C ALA A 178 10.04 -16.65 15.56
N ASP A 179 11.18 -16.07 15.87
CA ASP A 179 11.48 -14.63 15.79
C ASP A 179 12.21 -14.24 14.49
N ALA A 180 12.41 -15.19 13.55
CA ALA A 180 13.05 -14.91 12.28
C ALA A 180 12.17 -13.98 11.43
N LYS A 181 12.76 -12.89 10.95
CA LYS A 181 12.08 -11.95 10.06
C LYS A 181 11.67 -12.62 8.75
N VAL A 182 10.53 -12.22 8.16
CA VAL A 182 10.01 -12.72 6.86
C VAL A 182 11.07 -12.66 5.74
N THR A 183 11.90 -11.61 5.74
CA THR A 183 13.02 -11.44 4.80
C THR A 183 14.09 -12.54 4.91
N ARG A 184 14.23 -13.20 6.06
CA ARG A 184 15.18 -14.30 6.22
C ARG A 184 14.70 -15.57 5.51
N TYR A 185 13.39 -15.85 5.56
CA TYR A 185 12.77 -16.94 4.80
C TYR A 185 12.90 -16.68 3.30
N ALA A 186 12.56 -15.47 2.88
CA ALA A 186 12.65 -15.04 1.50
C ALA A 186 14.07 -15.19 0.95
N LYS A 187 15.08 -14.69 1.65
CA LYS A 187 16.48 -14.78 1.25
C LYS A 187 16.99 -16.22 1.16
N LEU A 188 16.59 -17.10 2.09
CA LEU A 188 16.94 -18.50 2.04
C LEU A 188 16.37 -19.20 0.81
N LEU A 189 15.12 -18.90 0.46
CA LEU A 189 14.46 -19.42 -0.72
C LEU A 189 15.00 -18.78 -2.01
N ASP A 190 15.35 -17.51 -2.03
CA ASP A 190 15.97 -16.84 -3.19
C ASP A 190 17.31 -17.45 -3.55
N THR A 191 18.16 -17.65 -2.57
CA THR A 191 19.48 -18.24 -2.77
C THR A 191 19.45 -19.75 -2.96
N ASN A 192 18.31 -20.39 -2.65
CA ASN A 192 18.16 -21.84 -2.58
C ASN A 192 19.28 -22.51 -1.75
N GLY A 193 19.62 -21.86 -0.63
CA GLY A 193 20.73 -22.29 0.23
C GLY A 193 20.48 -23.67 0.84
N ASP A 194 21.55 -24.37 1.15
CA ASP A 194 21.47 -25.69 1.79
C ASP A 194 20.89 -25.58 3.21
N VAL A 195 19.94 -26.43 3.52
CA VAL A 195 19.33 -26.58 4.83
C VAL A 195 19.59 -27.97 5.40
N THR A 196 19.74 -28.07 6.72
CA THR A 196 19.84 -29.34 7.40
C THR A 196 18.46 -29.99 7.49
N VAL A 197 18.31 -31.20 6.96
CA VAL A 197 17.12 -32.03 7.14
C VAL A 197 17.45 -33.19 8.07
N SER A 198 16.68 -33.30 9.15
CA SER A 198 16.78 -34.45 10.06
C SER A 198 16.02 -35.61 9.43
N GLU A 199 16.72 -36.59 8.87
CA GLU A 199 16.14 -37.87 8.45
C GLU A 199 16.39 -38.91 9.53
N THR A 200 15.50 -39.91 9.65
CA THR A 200 15.65 -41.06 10.55
C THR A 200 16.86 -41.88 10.07
N GLY A 201 18.08 -41.56 10.61
CA GLY A 201 19.33 -42.27 10.26
C GLY A 201 20.52 -41.43 9.82
N GLY A 202 20.41 -40.11 9.75
CA GLY A 202 21.54 -39.20 9.46
C GLY A 202 21.03 -37.87 8.86
N GLY A 203 21.50 -36.76 9.43
CA GLY A 203 21.20 -35.44 8.87
C GLY A 203 21.90 -35.22 7.53
N GLY A 204 21.16 -34.81 6.51
CA GLY A 204 21.67 -34.44 5.20
C GLY A 204 21.49 -32.94 4.94
N HIS A 205 22.29 -32.38 4.01
CA HIS A 205 22.06 -31.05 3.47
C HIS A 205 21.30 -31.16 2.17
N ARG A 206 20.27 -30.31 2.02
CA ARG A 206 19.47 -30.22 0.80
C ARG A 206 19.17 -28.77 0.46
N PRO A 207 19.02 -28.41 -0.83
CA PRO A 207 18.53 -27.09 -1.23
C PRO A 207 17.18 -26.78 -0.57
N ALA A 208 17.00 -25.55 -0.09
CA ALA A 208 15.84 -25.16 0.71
C ALA A 208 14.50 -25.37 -0.02
N ARG A 209 14.44 -25.10 -1.33
CA ARG A 209 13.22 -25.27 -2.13
C ARG A 209 12.83 -26.74 -2.26
N ASP A 210 13.81 -27.63 -2.47
CA ASP A 210 13.58 -29.08 -2.56
C ASP A 210 13.12 -29.63 -1.22
N ALA A 211 13.79 -29.24 -0.15
CA ALA A 211 13.46 -29.64 1.21
C ALA A 211 12.05 -29.18 1.62
N LEU A 212 11.64 -27.97 1.20
CA LEU A 212 10.29 -27.46 1.44
C LEU A 212 9.25 -28.25 0.62
N ALA A 213 9.51 -28.46 -0.67
CA ALA A 213 8.60 -29.21 -1.52
C ALA A 213 8.37 -30.65 -1.02
N ASP A 214 9.43 -31.34 -0.59
CA ASP A 214 9.32 -32.71 -0.06
C ASP A 214 8.49 -32.77 1.22
N ARG A 215 8.60 -31.78 2.10
CA ARG A 215 7.76 -31.69 3.31
C ARG A 215 6.28 -31.45 2.99
N VAL A 216 5.98 -30.67 1.97
CA VAL A 216 4.60 -30.38 1.56
C VAL A 216 3.96 -31.55 0.82
N LYS A 217 4.71 -32.27 -0.02
CA LYS A 217 4.20 -33.38 -0.82
C LYS A 217 3.47 -34.45 -0.02
N ILE A 218 3.86 -34.70 1.22
CA ILE A 218 3.22 -35.72 2.06
C ILE A 218 1.79 -35.34 2.51
N TYR A 219 1.42 -34.07 2.34
CA TYR A 219 0.10 -33.55 2.69
C TYR A 219 -0.79 -33.28 1.47
N LEU A 220 -0.23 -33.33 0.25
CA LEU A 220 -1.00 -33.14 -0.98
C LEU A 220 -1.82 -34.42 -1.30
N ASP A 221 -3.10 -34.21 -1.55
CA ASP A 221 -4.01 -35.25 -2.05
C ASP A 221 -4.37 -34.93 -3.52
N ASP A 222 -5.46 -34.19 -3.73
CA ASP A 222 -5.97 -33.79 -5.05
C ASP A 222 -5.87 -32.28 -5.30
N GLU A 223 -5.31 -31.53 -4.35
CA GLU A 223 -5.15 -30.10 -4.50
C GLU A 223 -4.16 -29.76 -5.62
N THR A 224 -4.57 -28.84 -6.46
CA THR A 224 -3.77 -28.33 -7.59
C THR A 224 -3.29 -26.89 -7.37
N ARG A 225 -3.59 -26.31 -6.21
CA ARG A 225 -3.12 -24.99 -5.77
C ARG A 225 -2.57 -25.08 -4.36
N VAL A 226 -1.38 -24.53 -4.13
CA VAL A 226 -0.72 -24.53 -2.82
C VAL A 226 -0.38 -23.11 -2.41
N GLY A 227 -0.98 -22.66 -1.31
CA GLY A 227 -0.77 -21.32 -0.75
C GLY A 227 0.20 -21.36 0.43
N PHE A 228 1.19 -20.50 0.40
CA PHE A 228 2.15 -20.27 1.49
C PHE A 228 1.99 -18.87 2.07
N PRO A 229 2.40 -18.59 3.31
CA PRO A 229 2.57 -17.21 3.76
C PRO A 229 3.50 -16.47 2.80
N ALA A 230 3.31 -15.16 2.66
CA ALA A 230 4.05 -14.33 1.70
C ALA A 230 5.54 -14.19 2.10
N VAL A 231 6.31 -15.26 1.87
CA VAL A 231 7.74 -15.38 2.16
C VAL A 231 8.53 -16.10 1.04
N LEU A 232 7.91 -16.28 -0.13
CA LEU A 232 8.48 -17.11 -1.21
C LEU A 232 9.49 -16.33 -2.09
N GLY A 233 10.51 -15.77 -1.46
CA GLY A 233 11.55 -14.99 -2.09
C GLY A 233 11.26 -13.49 -2.11
N ASP A 234 12.29 -12.70 -2.20
CA ASP A 234 12.26 -11.26 -2.30
C ASP A 234 12.60 -10.84 -3.75
N ALA A 235 13.86 -10.93 -4.11
CA ALA A 235 14.32 -10.59 -5.46
C ALA A 235 13.91 -11.61 -6.53
N ASN A 236 13.70 -12.88 -6.18
CA ASN A 236 13.46 -13.99 -7.13
C ASN A 236 12.14 -14.72 -6.88
N ALA A 237 11.12 -14.04 -6.38
CA ALA A 237 9.84 -14.65 -6.00
C ALA A 237 9.19 -15.50 -7.10
N ALA A 238 9.24 -15.05 -8.36
CA ALA A 238 8.74 -15.80 -9.50
C ALA A 238 9.48 -17.12 -9.71
N THR A 239 10.81 -17.12 -9.61
CA THR A 239 11.67 -18.30 -9.73
C THR A 239 11.42 -19.30 -8.60
N VAL A 240 11.27 -18.79 -7.37
CA VAL A 240 10.96 -19.63 -6.19
C VAL A 240 9.63 -20.33 -6.37
N ARG A 241 8.58 -19.60 -6.75
CA ARG A 241 7.24 -20.16 -6.99
C ARG A 241 7.24 -21.20 -8.12
N ALA A 242 7.90 -20.89 -9.24
CA ALA A 242 8.00 -21.81 -10.37
C ALA A 242 8.73 -23.11 -10.00
N ALA A 243 9.82 -23.02 -9.23
CA ALA A 243 10.56 -24.20 -8.76
C ALA A 243 9.72 -25.06 -7.81
N LEU A 244 9.05 -24.45 -6.84
CA LEU A 244 8.12 -25.16 -5.94
C LEU A 244 6.95 -25.78 -6.72
N GLY A 245 6.33 -25.02 -7.65
CA GLY A 245 5.23 -25.52 -8.46
C GLY A 245 5.61 -26.73 -9.30
N THR A 246 6.79 -26.69 -9.93
CA THR A 246 7.34 -27.85 -10.67
C THR A 246 7.53 -29.05 -9.75
N SER A 247 8.07 -28.84 -8.57
CA SER A 247 8.33 -29.93 -7.62
C SER A 247 7.03 -30.49 -7.03
N LEU A 248 6.02 -29.65 -6.77
CA LEU A 248 4.74 -30.07 -6.18
C LEU A 248 3.73 -30.58 -7.21
N GLY A 249 3.89 -30.20 -8.48
CA GLY A 249 2.88 -30.47 -9.52
C GLY A 249 1.59 -29.67 -9.35
N ALA A 250 1.68 -28.49 -8.71
CA ALA A 250 0.57 -27.61 -8.37
C ALA A 250 0.94 -26.14 -8.60
N ASP A 251 -0.05 -25.28 -8.79
CA ASP A 251 0.18 -23.84 -8.85
C ASP A 251 0.48 -23.31 -7.45
N VAL A 252 1.63 -22.64 -7.29
CA VAL A 252 2.08 -22.09 -6.02
C VAL A 252 1.77 -20.59 -5.94
N PHE A 253 1.20 -20.17 -4.82
CA PHE A 253 0.90 -18.76 -4.57
C PHE A 253 1.25 -18.34 -3.16
N GLU A 254 1.34 -17.02 -2.96
CA GLU A 254 1.48 -16.39 -1.65
C GLU A 254 0.13 -15.91 -1.14
N VAL A 255 -0.15 -16.19 0.12
CA VAL A 255 -1.27 -15.63 0.87
C VAL A 255 -0.82 -14.29 1.44
N PRO A 256 -1.49 -13.18 1.11
CA PRO A 256 -1.14 -11.87 1.64
C PRO A 256 -1.21 -11.82 3.17
N MET A 257 -0.13 -11.34 3.78
CA MET A 257 0.06 -11.28 5.23
C MET A 257 -0.21 -9.89 5.78
N GLY A 258 -0.35 -9.81 7.12
CA GLY A 258 -0.24 -8.56 7.87
C GLY A 258 1.22 -8.12 8.06
N PRO A 259 1.44 -6.99 8.77
CA PRO A 259 2.79 -6.50 9.08
C PRO A 259 3.64 -7.52 9.86
N PRO A 260 4.93 -7.64 9.55
CA PRO A 260 5.66 -7.07 8.42
C PRO A 260 5.35 -7.80 7.11
N SER A 261 5.23 -7.07 6.00
CA SER A 261 4.77 -7.59 4.72
C SER A 261 5.86 -7.58 3.64
N LEU A 262 6.21 -8.75 3.15
CA LEU A 262 7.15 -8.88 2.03
C LEU A 262 6.57 -8.32 0.70
N PRO A 263 5.29 -8.56 0.34
CA PRO A 263 4.69 -7.91 -0.82
C PRO A 263 4.71 -6.38 -0.76
N GLY A 264 4.54 -5.80 0.45
CA GLY A 264 4.65 -4.36 0.65
C GLY A 264 6.06 -3.82 0.43
N LEU A 265 7.09 -4.54 0.90
CA LEU A 265 8.49 -4.22 0.64
C LEU A 265 8.81 -4.25 -0.87
N ARG A 266 8.42 -5.32 -1.56
CA ARG A 266 8.59 -5.45 -3.02
C ARG A 266 7.91 -4.32 -3.79
N LEU A 267 6.72 -3.90 -3.37
CA LEU A 267 6.00 -2.79 -4.00
C LEU A 267 6.73 -1.47 -3.80
N GLU A 268 7.24 -1.22 -2.60
CA GLU A 268 8.03 -0.02 -2.31
C GLU A 268 9.29 0.03 -3.18
N ASP A 269 10.02 -1.07 -3.28
CA ASP A 269 11.23 -1.17 -4.11
C ASP A 269 10.92 -0.90 -5.59
N GLN A 270 9.85 -1.48 -6.16
CA GLN A 270 9.43 -1.23 -7.54
C GLN A 270 9.11 0.25 -7.80
N LEU A 271 8.41 0.90 -6.88
CA LEU A 271 8.06 2.31 -7.02
C LEU A 271 9.28 3.24 -6.83
N PHE A 272 10.21 2.87 -5.95
CA PHE A 272 11.46 3.60 -5.76
C PHE A 272 12.36 3.50 -7.00
N ASP A 273 12.49 2.31 -7.56
CA ASP A 273 13.25 2.09 -8.79
C ASP A 273 12.62 2.87 -9.95
N ALA A 274 11.30 2.80 -10.13
CA ALA A 274 10.59 3.54 -11.17
C ALA A 274 10.77 5.07 -11.04
N LEU A 275 10.72 5.61 -9.81
CA LEU A 275 10.95 7.03 -9.58
C LEU A 275 12.41 7.43 -9.88
N SER A 276 13.37 6.60 -9.50
CA SER A 276 14.79 6.81 -9.79
C SER A 276 15.05 6.74 -11.29
N ASP A 277 14.47 5.80 -12.00
CA ASP A 277 14.59 5.66 -13.47
C ASP A 277 13.96 6.85 -14.22
N ALA A 278 12.90 7.44 -13.66
CA ALA A 278 12.30 8.68 -14.16
C ALA A 278 13.09 9.95 -13.77
N GLY A 279 14.23 9.83 -13.08
CA GLY A 279 15.08 10.95 -12.69
C GLY A 279 14.68 11.66 -11.40
N GLY A 280 13.69 11.16 -10.66
CA GLY A 280 13.29 11.71 -9.37
C GLY A 280 14.32 11.44 -8.27
N PHE A 281 14.51 12.39 -7.37
CA PHE A 281 15.45 12.26 -6.25
C PHE A 281 14.72 11.92 -4.95
N ILE A 282 15.17 10.85 -4.27
CA ILE A 282 14.58 10.39 -3.01
C ILE A 282 15.52 10.70 -1.85
N GLU A 283 15.04 11.43 -0.86
CA GLU A 283 15.74 11.73 0.39
C GLU A 283 15.02 11.08 1.57
N SER A 284 15.62 10.04 2.14
CA SER A 284 15.04 9.26 3.23
C SER A 284 15.66 9.57 4.59
N GLY A 285 14.88 9.42 5.66
CA GLY A 285 15.35 9.50 7.04
C GLY A 285 15.34 10.91 7.63
N ASN A 286 14.81 11.91 6.92
CA ASN A 286 14.82 13.31 7.34
C ASN A 286 13.38 13.87 7.37
N PRO A 287 12.87 14.31 8.56
CA PRO A 287 11.54 14.90 8.64
C PRO A 287 11.50 16.32 8.09
N VAL A 288 10.40 16.68 7.45
CA VAL A 288 10.00 18.08 7.29
C VAL A 288 9.39 18.53 8.61
N ILE A 289 9.92 19.60 9.19
CA ILE A 289 9.57 20.05 10.55
C ILE A 289 8.90 21.43 10.59
N ASP A 290 9.04 22.23 9.53
CA ASP A 290 8.51 23.58 9.46
C ASP A 290 8.47 24.07 8.01
N TYR A 291 7.83 25.22 7.78
CA TYR A 291 7.81 25.91 6.50
C TYR A 291 7.87 27.43 6.69
N THR A 292 8.10 28.16 5.61
CA THR A 292 7.86 29.61 5.54
C THR A 292 7.04 29.93 4.31
N ASP A 293 6.17 30.93 4.41
CA ASP A 293 5.37 31.47 3.32
C ASP A 293 5.67 32.97 3.12
N ASP A 294 5.12 33.52 2.07
CA ASP A 294 5.25 34.94 1.72
C ASP A 294 4.19 35.83 2.41
N GLY A 295 3.37 35.26 3.29
CA GLY A 295 2.24 35.94 3.94
C GLY A 295 1.01 36.13 3.05
N SER A 296 1.02 35.61 1.82
CA SER A 296 -0.11 35.62 0.88
C SER A 296 -0.66 34.23 0.55
N GLY A 297 -0.20 33.20 1.26
CA GLY A 297 -0.60 31.80 1.03
C GLY A 297 0.27 31.09 0.00
N THR A 298 1.49 31.56 -0.26
CA THR A 298 2.46 30.85 -1.11
C THR A 298 3.60 30.33 -0.27
N VAL A 299 3.80 29.02 -0.21
CA VAL A 299 4.91 28.38 0.48
C VAL A 299 6.21 28.74 -0.24
N GLU A 300 7.16 29.37 0.48
CA GLU A 300 8.48 29.73 -0.06
C GLU A 300 9.50 28.59 0.06
N LYS A 301 9.48 27.90 1.19
CA LYS A 301 10.36 26.76 1.49
C LYS A 301 9.83 25.92 2.63
N VAL A 302 10.28 24.69 2.68
CA VAL A 302 10.14 23.83 3.87
C VAL A 302 11.49 23.66 4.54
N ILE A 303 11.47 23.32 5.82
CA ILE A 303 12.64 23.04 6.64
C ILE A 303 12.72 21.55 6.92
N VAL A 304 13.81 20.94 6.49
CA VAL A 304 14.09 19.52 6.70
C VAL A 304 15.14 19.37 7.79
N GLU A 305 14.86 18.59 8.83
CA GLU A 305 15.85 18.28 9.85
C GLU A 305 16.77 17.16 9.37
N ARG A 306 18.06 17.43 9.31
CA ARG A 306 19.08 16.46 8.90
C ARG A 306 20.23 16.42 9.90
N ASN A 307 20.28 15.37 10.71
CA ASN A 307 21.32 15.19 11.74
C ASN A 307 21.45 16.40 12.69
N GLY A 308 20.34 17.00 13.10
CA GLY A 308 20.30 18.17 13.96
C GLY A 308 20.56 19.51 13.26
N ALA A 309 20.67 19.53 11.93
CA ALA A 309 20.76 20.74 11.13
C ALA A 309 19.46 20.98 10.38
N GLU A 310 19.01 22.22 10.34
CA GLU A 310 17.85 22.68 9.57
C GLU A 310 18.28 23.01 8.15
N ILE A 311 17.80 22.22 7.18
CA ILE A 311 18.11 22.38 5.76
C ILE A 311 16.89 22.97 5.05
N PRO A 312 16.97 24.21 4.53
CA PRO A 312 15.89 24.77 3.74
C PRO A 312 15.83 24.12 2.35
N MET A 313 14.62 23.70 1.93
CA MET A 313 14.34 23.23 0.59
C MET A 313 13.27 24.08 -0.05
N ARG A 314 13.49 24.50 -1.30
CA ARG A 314 12.58 25.33 -2.11
C ARG A 314 12.04 24.54 -3.27
N ALA A 315 10.76 24.77 -3.57
CA ALA A 315 10.14 24.28 -4.79
C ALA A 315 9.10 25.29 -5.31
N GLU A 316 8.76 25.19 -6.59
CA GLU A 316 7.64 25.95 -7.14
C GLU A 316 6.30 25.37 -6.65
N GLN A 317 6.24 24.03 -6.51
CA GLN A 317 5.05 23.31 -6.05
C GLN A 317 5.42 22.33 -4.94
N TYR A 318 4.53 22.17 -3.98
CA TYR A 318 4.66 21.24 -2.86
C TYR A 318 3.51 20.26 -2.86
N ILE A 319 3.78 18.99 -2.46
CA ILE A 319 2.74 17.96 -2.32
C ILE A 319 2.84 17.33 -0.93
N LEU A 320 1.79 17.46 -0.14
CA LEU A 320 1.62 16.89 1.18
C LEU A 320 1.03 15.47 1.05
N ALA A 321 1.85 14.46 1.27
CA ALA A 321 1.48 13.04 1.19
C ALA A 321 1.92 12.25 2.43
N THR A 322 1.81 12.90 3.60
CA THR A 322 2.32 12.43 4.89
C THR A 322 1.48 11.34 5.55
N GLY A 323 0.31 11.04 4.98
CA GLY A 323 -0.64 10.06 5.51
C GLY A 323 -1.62 10.67 6.54
N GLY A 324 -2.58 9.85 7.00
CA GLY A 324 -3.57 10.25 7.99
C GLY A 324 -3.10 10.03 9.43
N LEU A 325 -4.06 9.80 10.34
CA LEU A 325 -3.80 9.56 11.77
C LEU A 325 -2.82 8.40 12.03
N VAL A 326 -2.90 7.31 11.27
CA VAL A 326 -1.96 6.18 11.39
C VAL A 326 -0.56 6.55 10.94
N GLY A 327 -0.45 7.26 9.81
CA GLY A 327 0.83 7.72 9.24
C GLY A 327 1.44 8.92 9.96
N LYS A 328 0.71 9.54 10.88
CA LYS A 328 1.10 10.76 11.57
C LYS A 328 1.25 12.00 10.68
N GLY A 329 0.56 12.03 9.56
CA GLY A 329 0.36 13.23 8.75
C GLY A 329 -0.83 14.06 9.22
N VAL A 330 -1.68 13.47 10.06
CA VAL A 330 -2.72 14.12 10.85
C VAL A 330 -2.50 13.72 12.30
N GLU A 331 -2.52 14.66 13.21
CA GLU A 331 -2.34 14.45 14.64
C GLU A 331 -3.56 14.96 15.42
N SER A 332 -3.75 14.44 16.63
CA SER A 332 -4.81 14.88 17.52
C SER A 332 -4.29 15.09 18.93
N ASN A 333 -4.87 16.07 19.62
CA ASN A 333 -4.63 16.33 21.02
C ASN A 333 -5.96 16.62 21.75
N ARG A 334 -5.91 17.25 22.93
CA ARG A 334 -7.13 17.59 23.68
C ARG A 334 -7.90 18.77 23.09
N GLU A 335 -7.28 19.54 22.23
CA GLU A 335 -7.80 20.78 21.66
C GLU A 335 -8.43 20.56 20.29
N GLY A 336 -7.98 19.51 19.54
CA GLY A 336 -8.52 19.20 18.23
C GLY A 336 -7.65 18.23 17.43
N VAL A 337 -7.93 18.20 16.14
CA VAL A 337 -7.19 17.44 15.11
C VAL A 337 -6.55 18.43 14.16
N TYR A 338 -5.29 18.21 13.76
CA TYR A 338 -4.51 19.15 12.98
C TYR A 338 -3.50 18.47 12.06
N GLU A 339 -3.15 19.12 10.97
CA GLU A 339 -2.02 18.78 10.12
C GLU A 339 -0.75 19.45 10.68
N PRO A 340 0.32 18.68 11.00
CA PRO A 340 1.39 19.19 11.86
C PRO A 340 2.45 20.03 11.14
N ILE A 341 2.53 20.06 9.80
CA ILE A 341 3.58 20.75 9.05
C ILE A 341 3.14 22.15 8.62
N PHE A 342 2.03 22.24 7.87
CA PHE A 342 1.54 23.49 7.29
C PHE A 342 0.41 24.12 8.11
N GLY A 343 -0.17 23.37 9.04
CA GLY A 343 -1.34 23.78 9.80
C GLY A 343 -2.62 23.82 8.98
N CYS A 344 -2.69 23.05 7.90
CA CYS A 344 -3.90 22.95 7.07
C CYS A 344 -5.11 22.55 7.91
N HIS A 345 -6.26 23.12 7.58
CA HIS A 345 -7.51 22.82 8.25
C HIS A 345 -7.85 21.32 8.11
N VAL A 346 -8.23 20.69 9.23
CA VAL A 346 -8.72 19.32 9.29
C VAL A 346 -10.14 19.36 9.83
N ALA A 347 -11.12 18.99 8.99
CA ALA A 347 -12.52 18.94 9.40
C ALA A 347 -12.73 17.86 10.47
N HIS A 348 -13.29 18.24 11.62
CA HIS A 348 -13.61 17.34 12.72
C HIS A 348 -14.64 17.97 13.67
N ASP A 349 -15.37 17.12 14.42
CA ASP A 349 -16.30 17.59 15.42
C ASP A 349 -15.55 18.29 16.57
N ALA A 350 -16.09 19.45 17.01
CA ALA A 350 -15.51 20.19 18.11
C ALA A 350 -15.58 19.44 19.45
N ASP A 351 -16.63 18.62 19.64
CA ASP A 351 -16.73 17.73 20.78
C ASP A 351 -16.00 16.41 20.49
N ARG A 352 -14.89 16.19 21.17
CA ARG A 352 -14.09 14.96 21.05
C ARG A 352 -14.87 13.66 21.35
N TYR A 353 -15.98 13.73 22.05
CA TYR A 353 -16.83 12.56 22.32
C TYR A 353 -17.63 12.13 21.10
N GLU A 354 -17.80 12.99 20.11
CA GLU A 354 -18.39 12.68 18.81
C GLU A 354 -17.39 12.07 17.81
N TRP A 355 -16.10 11.96 18.17
CA TRP A 355 -15.09 11.37 17.28
C TRP A 355 -15.20 9.87 17.12
N PHE A 356 -15.87 9.19 18.05
CA PHE A 356 -16.02 7.73 18.04
C PHE A 356 -17.38 7.30 18.55
N ASP A 357 -17.88 6.19 18.02
CA ASP A 357 -19.08 5.50 18.50
C ASP A 357 -18.76 4.66 19.73
N GLU A 358 -19.73 4.47 20.64
CA GLU A 358 -19.59 3.58 21.80
C GLU A 358 -19.41 2.10 21.38
N ALA A 359 -19.96 1.69 20.23
CA ALA A 359 -19.79 0.37 19.67
C ALA A 359 -18.42 0.23 19.00
N VAL A 360 -17.65 -0.79 19.35
CA VAL A 360 -16.30 -1.04 18.80
C VAL A 360 -16.27 -1.11 17.27
N PHE A 361 -17.35 -1.60 16.66
CA PHE A 361 -17.54 -1.68 15.20
C PHE A 361 -18.57 -0.66 14.69
N GLY A 362 -18.78 0.43 15.45
CA GLY A 362 -19.64 1.53 15.06
C GLY A 362 -19.05 2.43 13.97
N GLU A 363 -19.80 3.44 13.58
CA GLU A 363 -19.34 4.45 12.66
C GLU A 363 -18.52 5.51 13.41
N HIS A 364 -17.19 5.42 13.31
CA HIS A 364 -16.28 6.33 13.99
C HIS A 364 -15.95 7.53 13.09
N SER A 365 -16.32 8.75 13.50
CA SER A 365 -16.05 9.98 12.74
C SER A 365 -14.55 10.18 12.49
N PHE A 366 -13.68 9.79 13.43
CA PHE A 366 -12.24 9.93 13.29
C PHE A 366 -11.65 9.20 12.07
N ALA A 367 -12.32 8.17 11.56
CA ALA A 367 -11.86 7.41 10.39
C ALA A 367 -11.87 8.26 9.11
N ARG A 368 -12.65 9.37 9.10
CA ARG A 368 -12.83 10.29 7.98
C ARG A 368 -12.08 11.62 8.15
N PHE A 369 -11.33 11.80 9.25
CA PHE A 369 -10.61 13.04 9.50
C PHE A 369 -9.42 13.20 8.57
N GLY A 370 -9.30 14.37 7.98
CA GLY A 370 -8.23 14.74 7.07
C GLY A 370 -8.44 16.13 6.51
N VAL A 371 -7.53 16.53 5.63
CA VAL A 371 -7.53 17.84 4.98
C VAL A 371 -8.58 17.85 3.87
N ASP A 372 -9.40 18.90 3.83
CA ASP A 372 -10.30 19.17 2.71
C ASP A 372 -9.58 19.90 1.59
N THR A 373 -9.98 19.67 0.33
CA THR A 373 -9.30 20.25 -0.83
C THR A 373 -10.28 20.76 -1.89
N ASP A 374 -9.77 21.67 -2.73
CA ASP A 374 -10.45 22.04 -3.97
C ASP A 374 -10.31 20.94 -5.06
N THR A 375 -10.88 21.17 -6.23
CA THR A 375 -10.83 20.22 -7.37
C THR A 375 -9.43 20.00 -7.94
N THR A 376 -8.45 20.80 -7.55
CA THR A 376 -7.05 20.68 -7.94
C THR A 376 -6.18 20.13 -6.82
N LEU A 377 -6.81 19.65 -5.74
CA LEU A 377 -6.21 19.10 -4.53
C LEU A 377 -5.42 20.12 -3.68
N ARG A 378 -5.71 21.44 -3.79
CA ARG A 378 -5.17 22.43 -2.87
C ARG A 378 -5.97 22.44 -1.57
N PRO A 379 -5.30 22.47 -0.38
CA PRO A 379 -5.98 22.57 0.90
C PRO A 379 -6.91 23.79 0.98
N VAL A 380 -8.07 23.62 1.60
CA VAL A 380 -9.04 24.70 1.84
C VAL A 380 -9.39 24.81 3.32
N ASP A 381 -9.65 26.06 3.76
CA ASP A 381 -10.12 26.34 5.10
C ASP A 381 -11.60 25.93 5.31
N GLU A 382 -12.12 26.08 6.54
CA GLU A 382 -13.52 25.78 6.89
C GLU A 382 -14.55 26.53 6.02
N SER A 383 -14.15 27.66 5.43
CA SER A 383 -14.99 28.47 4.55
C SER A 383 -14.87 28.09 3.06
N GLY A 384 -13.99 27.14 2.73
CA GLY A 384 -13.70 26.72 1.35
C GLY A 384 -12.71 27.64 0.62
N ASN A 385 -11.98 28.53 1.32
CA ASN A 385 -10.93 29.33 0.71
C ASN A 385 -9.63 28.54 0.66
N ILE A 386 -8.85 28.71 -0.41
CA ILE A 386 -7.55 28.07 -0.57
C ILE A 386 -6.58 28.58 0.49
N GLU A 387 -5.98 27.68 1.24
CA GLU A 387 -4.99 28.01 2.28
C GLU A 387 -3.61 28.30 1.68
N PHE A 388 -3.20 27.50 0.67
CA PHE A 388 -1.93 27.65 -0.02
C PHE A 388 -2.08 27.45 -1.53
N GLU A 389 -1.61 28.39 -2.32
CA GLU A 389 -1.75 28.38 -3.78
C GLU A 389 -0.86 27.31 -4.46
N ASN A 390 0.29 27.01 -3.86
CA ASN A 390 1.29 26.09 -4.41
C ASN A 390 1.48 24.80 -3.59
N LEU A 391 0.52 24.47 -2.71
CA LEU A 391 0.49 23.22 -1.96
C LEU A 391 -0.68 22.36 -2.45
N ARG A 392 -0.44 21.06 -2.58
CA ARG A 392 -1.49 20.04 -2.84
C ARG A 392 -1.40 18.94 -1.80
N ALA A 393 -2.55 18.33 -1.47
CA ALA A 393 -2.63 17.20 -0.55
C ALA A 393 -3.06 15.93 -1.30
N ALA A 394 -2.49 14.77 -0.93
CA ALA A 394 -2.79 13.50 -1.57
C ALA A 394 -2.71 12.29 -0.62
N GLY A 395 -3.53 11.29 -0.87
CA GLY A 395 -3.54 10.05 -0.11
C GLY A 395 -4.30 10.15 1.21
N ALA A 396 -3.86 9.42 2.21
CA ALA A 396 -4.58 9.29 3.48
C ALA A 396 -4.54 10.56 4.38
N VAL A 397 -3.85 11.63 3.98
CA VAL A 397 -3.97 12.94 4.63
C VAL A 397 -5.31 13.60 4.30
N LEU A 398 -5.97 13.19 3.22
CA LEU A 398 -7.29 13.68 2.81
C LEU A 398 -8.38 13.11 3.70
N GLY A 399 -9.39 13.94 3.99
CA GLY A 399 -10.60 13.58 4.69
C GLY A 399 -11.72 13.05 3.80
N GLY A 400 -12.90 12.87 4.40
CA GLY A 400 -14.15 12.58 3.67
C GLY A 400 -14.40 11.11 3.36
N TYR A 401 -13.56 10.16 3.79
CA TYR A 401 -13.75 8.73 3.52
C TYR A 401 -13.20 7.82 4.62
N ASP A 402 -13.83 6.67 4.82
CA ASP A 402 -13.34 5.61 5.71
C ASP A 402 -12.63 4.52 4.89
N TYR A 403 -11.35 4.71 4.65
CA TYR A 403 -10.56 3.80 3.83
C TYR A 403 -10.54 2.36 4.34
N ALA A 404 -10.69 2.16 5.66
CA ALA A 404 -10.64 0.83 6.26
C ALA A 404 -11.96 0.08 6.04
N ALA A 405 -13.10 0.73 6.23
CA ALA A 405 -14.42 0.16 5.95
C ALA A 405 -14.62 -0.07 4.45
N GLU A 406 -14.31 0.92 3.64
CA GLU A 406 -14.52 0.92 2.19
C GLU A 406 -13.54 0.04 1.42
N LYS A 407 -12.37 -0.30 1.98
CA LYS A 407 -11.24 -0.90 1.25
C LYS A 407 -10.88 -0.06 0.03
N SER A 408 -10.46 1.19 0.27
CA SER A 408 -10.21 2.21 -0.75
C SER A 408 -8.85 2.92 -0.61
N ALA A 409 -8.10 2.66 0.46
CA ALA A 409 -6.86 3.36 0.81
C ALA A 409 -5.85 3.46 -0.33
N SER A 410 -5.54 2.33 -0.98
CA SER A 410 -4.52 2.26 -2.02
C SER A 410 -4.96 2.99 -3.29
N GLY A 411 -6.21 2.81 -3.70
CA GLY A 411 -6.76 3.45 -4.88
C GLY A 411 -6.86 4.97 -4.72
N VAL A 412 -7.34 5.46 -3.56
CA VAL A 412 -7.33 6.90 -3.24
C VAL A 412 -5.90 7.44 -3.27
N SER A 413 -4.94 6.72 -2.67
CA SER A 413 -3.54 7.13 -2.66
C SER A 413 -2.96 7.24 -4.09
N ILE A 414 -3.22 6.27 -4.96
CA ILE A 414 -2.75 6.26 -6.34
C ILE A 414 -3.44 7.38 -7.14
N ALA A 415 -4.77 7.49 -7.06
CA ALA A 415 -5.53 8.43 -7.85
C ALA A 415 -5.25 9.90 -7.49
N THR A 416 -5.28 10.21 -6.18
CA THR A 416 -5.00 11.57 -5.72
C THR A 416 -3.52 11.92 -5.84
N GLY A 417 -2.62 10.95 -5.64
CA GLY A 417 -1.19 11.11 -5.87
C GLY A 417 -0.89 11.47 -7.32
N TYR A 418 -1.39 10.69 -8.26
CA TYR A 418 -1.27 10.98 -9.69
C TYR A 418 -1.80 12.37 -10.06
N THR A 419 -3.00 12.68 -9.60
CA THR A 419 -3.65 13.98 -9.88
C THR A 419 -2.87 15.15 -9.31
N ALA A 420 -2.37 15.04 -8.07
CA ALA A 420 -1.55 16.06 -7.44
C ALA A 420 -0.22 16.28 -8.18
N GLY A 421 0.47 15.19 -8.57
CA GLY A 421 1.70 15.23 -9.35
C GLY A 421 1.51 15.89 -10.72
N MET A 422 0.49 15.50 -11.47
CA MET A 422 0.18 16.07 -12.79
C MET A 422 -0.25 17.53 -12.72
N ASN A 423 -1.05 17.92 -11.71
CA ASN A 423 -1.44 19.31 -11.49
C ASN A 423 -0.22 20.18 -11.12
N ALA A 424 0.68 19.68 -10.27
CA ALA A 424 1.92 20.36 -9.94
C ALA A 424 2.80 20.56 -11.18
N ALA A 425 3.05 19.49 -11.94
CA ALA A 425 3.82 19.53 -13.16
C ALA A 425 3.26 20.51 -14.20
N THR A 426 1.94 20.49 -14.38
CA THR A 426 1.25 21.42 -15.30
C THR A 426 1.45 22.88 -14.88
N THR A 427 1.38 23.16 -13.58
CA THR A 427 1.57 24.52 -13.05
C THR A 427 3.00 25.00 -13.30
N VAL A 428 4.01 24.18 -13.01
CA VAL A 428 5.44 24.48 -13.29
C VAL A 428 5.65 24.75 -14.79
N ALA A 429 5.16 23.89 -15.67
CA ALA A 429 5.31 24.06 -17.11
C ALA A 429 4.67 25.36 -17.63
N GLN A 430 3.55 25.80 -17.02
CA GLN A 430 2.92 27.08 -17.37
C GLN A 430 3.76 28.27 -16.92
N THR A 431 4.34 28.24 -15.72
CA THR A 431 5.22 29.29 -15.18
C THR A 431 6.46 29.45 -16.08
N ASN A 432 7.09 28.35 -16.45
CA ASN A 432 8.29 28.36 -17.30
C ASN A 432 8.04 28.86 -18.73
N ASN A 433 6.82 28.74 -19.25
CA ASN A 433 6.45 29.25 -20.58
C ASN A 433 6.15 30.76 -20.60
N VAL A 434 5.96 31.40 -19.42
CA VAL A 434 5.63 32.85 -19.30
C VAL A 434 6.88 33.67 -18.93
N SER A 435 7.91 33.05 -18.40
CA SER A 435 9.20 33.65 -18.05
C SER A 435 10.17 33.65 -19.24
#